data_564746c98dbfe0c2caa2202e1940581f
#
_entry.id   564746c98dbfe0c2caa2202e1940581f
#
_cell.length_a   1.000
_cell.length_b   1.000
_cell.length_c   1.000
_cell.angle_alpha   90.00
_cell.angle_beta   90.00
_cell.angle_gamma   90.00
#
_symmetry.space_group_name_H-M   'P 1'
#
loop_
_entity.id
_entity.type
_entity.pdbx_description
1 polymer ?
#
loop_
_entity_poly.entity_id
_entity_poly.type
_entity_poly.pdbx_seq_one_letter_code
_entity_poly.pdbx_strand_id
1 'polypeptide(L)'
;MARIVPAVRGMYIALTLHLLWTLGAAAVITRRQRIPASAAAWLALVFLLPVAGTLLYVLAGYRRAVPAAEPYDCRGDAVEQIVARGCGTRPAPRNSVSLLHNGSNAFTALIAALQHAVRSIHMEYYIIRDDRIGRTIAEILIRKARAGLEVRVIYDAVGSWRLSRTTLRRMHDAGVRTAAFEPVRFPWFTTRVSRRNHRKIVVTDGRVAFLGGINIAKYYLDGDYMGKWRDEH
;
A
#
# COMPACT_ATOMS: atom_id res chain seq x y z
N MET A 1 -21.74 34.12 48.93
CA MET A 1 -22.52 33.86 47.71
C MET A 1 -21.95 34.57 46.45
N ALA A 2 -21.35 35.75 46.52
CA ALA A 2 -20.91 36.53 45.33
C ALA A 2 -19.77 35.90 44.48
N ARG A 3 -19.04 34.92 44.97
CA ARG A 3 -17.94 34.24 44.21
C ARG A 3 -18.37 32.98 43.46
N ILE A 4 -19.54 32.42 43.73
CA ILE A 4 -20.00 31.16 43.10
C ILE A 4 -20.56 31.40 41.69
N VAL A 5 -21.26 32.49 41.47
CA VAL A 5 -21.90 32.83 40.19
C VAL A 5 -20.88 32.98 39.02
N PRO A 6 -19.77 33.71 39.18
CA PRO A 6 -18.79 33.83 38.10
C PRO A 6 -18.06 32.50 37.80
N ALA A 7 -17.81 31.67 38.80
CA ALA A 7 -17.16 30.36 38.60
C ALA A 7 -18.09 29.39 37.82
N VAL A 8 -19.38 29.35 38.16
CA VAL A 8 -20.37 28.53 37.46
C VAL A 8 -20.54 29.01 36.01
N ARG A 9 -20.61 30.32 35.79
CA ARG A 9 -20.67 30.89 34.43
C ARG A 9 -19.42 30.54 33.60
N GLY A 10 -18.23 30.61 34.17
CA GLY A 10 -16.96 30.21 33.53
C GLY A 10 -16.97 28.73 33.13
N MET A 11 -17.47 27.87 33.99
CA MET A 11 -17.62 26.44 33.72
C MET A 11 -18.55 26.16 32.55
N TYR A 12 -19.71 26.82 32.47
CA TYR A 12 -20.61 26.64 31.32
C TYR A 12 -20.00 27.15 30.01
N ILE A 13 -19.31 28.27 30.02
CA ILE A 13 -18.59 28.79 28.84
C ILE A 13 -17.55 27.79 28.39
N ALA A 14 -16.71 27.27 29.29
CA ALA A 14 -15.69 26.28 28.96
C ALA A 14 -16.27 24.99 28.40
N LEU A 15 -17.38 24.49 28.98
CA LEU A 15 -18.09 23.31 28.50
C LEU A 15 -18.67 23.53 27.09
N THR A 16 -19.29 24.68 26.86
CA THR A 16 -19.84 25.03 25.54
C THR A 16 -18.76 25.11 24.48
N LEU A 17 -17.64 25.77 24.78
CA LEU A 17 -16.49 25.85 23.86
C LEU A 17 -15.90 24.48 23.58
N HIS A 18 -15.79 23.63 24.60
CA HIS A 18 -15.30 22.25 24.43
C HIS A 18 -16.22 21.43 23.51
N LEU A 19 -17.55 21.52 23.71
CA LEU A 19 -18.53 20.82 22.87
C LEU A 19 -18.48 21.31 21.42
N LEU A 20 -18.46 22.63 21.20
CA LEU A 20 -18.38 23.22 19.86
C LEU A 20 -17.08 22.79 19.14
N TRP A 21 -15.95 22.78 19.86
CA TRP A 21 -14.67 22.30 19.34
C TRP A 21 -14.75 20.84 18.92
N THR A 22 -15.29 19.99 19.80
CA THR A 22 -15.41 18.54 19.53
C THR A 22 -16.33 18.26 18.37
N LEU A 23 -17.46 18.98 18.25
CA LEU A 23 -18.39 18.85 17.12
C LEU A 23 -17.72 19.28 15.79
N GLY A 24 -16.97 20.38 15.78
CA GLY A 24 -16.22 20.82 14.62
C GLY A 24 -15.17 19.78 14.19
N ALA A 25 -14.42 19.27 15.14
CA ALA A 25 -13.45 18.21 14.88
C ALA A 25 -14.12 16.92 14.38
N ALA A 26 -15.27 16.54 14.95
CA ALA A 26 -16.04 15.37 14.53
C ALA A 26 -16.47 15.46 13.06
N ALA A 27 -16.96 16.62 12.63
CA ALA A 27 -17.33 16.83 11.24
C ALA A 27 -16.15 16.66 10.27
N VAL A 28 -14.94 17.06 10.66
CA VAL A 28 -13.72 16.88 9.86
C VAL A 28 -13.27 15.42 9.89
N ILE A 29 -13.22 14.79 11.07
CA ILE A 29 -12.74 13.41 11.24
C ILE A 29 -13.62 12.44 10.48
N THR A 30 -14.96 12.53 10.61
CA THR A 30 -15.90 11.61 9.96
C THR A 30 -15.87 11.72 8.44
N ARG A 31 -15.67 12.92 7.90
CA ARG A 31 -15.52 13.12 6.45
C ARG A 31 -14.21 12.61 5.88
N ARG A 32 -13.15 12.52 6.70
CA ARG A 32 -11.80 12.19 6.25
C ARG A 32 -11.37 10.75 6.56
N GLN A 33 -11.94 10.16 7.61
CA GLN A 33 -11.62 8.79 8.01
C GLN A 33 -12.61 7.80 7.39
N ARG A 34 -12.11 6.93 6.52
CA ARG A 34 -12.92 5.88 5.88
C ARG A 34 -13.10 4.62 6.74
N ILE A 35 -12.27 4.46 7.78
CA ILE A 35 -12.31 3.31 8.68
C ILE A 35 -13.03 3.72 9.96
N PRO A 36 -14.23 3.16 10.28
CA PRO A 36 -15.02 3.57 11.43
C PRO A 36 -14.29 3.49 12.78
N ALA A 37 -13.54 2.42 13.01
CA ALA A 37 -12.74 2.26 14.23
C ALA A 37 -11.66 3.35 14.39
N SER A 38 -11.01 3.75 13.30
CA SER A 38 -10.03 4.85 13.33
C SER A 38 -10.70 6.19 13.59
N ALA A 39 -11.88 6.42 13.00
CA ALA A 39 -12.66 7.63 13.27
C ALA A 39 -13.07 7.71 14.74
N ALA A 40 -13.60 6.62 15.31
CA ALA A 40 -13.98 6.55 16.71
C ALA A 40 -12.80 6.81 17.67
N ALA A 41 -11.64 6.22 17.40
CA ALA A 41 -10.43 6.45 18.19
C ALA A 41 -9.98 7.93 18.17
N TRP A 42 -9.99 8.57 17.01
CA TRP A 42 -9.66 10.00 16.89
C TRP A 42 -10.68 10.90 17.54
N LEU A 43 -11.98 10.58 17.45
CA LEU A 43 -13.04 11.30 18.13
C LEU A 43 -12.90 11.23 19.64
N ALA A 44 -12.66 10.04 20.19
CA ALA A 44 -12.40 9.85 21.61
C ALA A 44 -11.17 10.66 22.08
N LEU A 45 -10.08 10.63 21.32
CA LEU A 45 -8.87 11.39 21.64
C LEU A 45 -9.10 12.91 21.65
N VAL A 46 -9.82 13.44 20.65
CA VAL A 46 -10.14 14.88 20.58
C VAL A 46 -11.13 15.29 21.66
N PHE A 47 -12.06 14.41 22.04
CA PHE A 47 -12.99 14.67 23.14
C PHE A 47 -12.28 14.74 24.49
N LEU A 48 -11.36 13.78 24.76
CA LEU A 48 -10.62 13.71 26.03
C LEU A 48 -9.53 14.80 26.14
N LEU A 49 -8.86 15.10 25.01
CA LEU A 49 -7.74 16.03 24.92
C LEU A 49 -7.95 16.99 23.74
N PRO A 50 -8.81 18.00 23.86
CA PRO A 50 -9.27 18.80 22.73
C PRO A 50 -8.12 19.47 21.95
N VAL A 51 -7.18 20.10 22.60
CA VAL A 51 -6.04 20.76 21.94
C VAL A 51 -5.01 19.74 21.47
N ALA A 52 -4.51 18.92 22.41
CA ALA A 52 -3.47 17.92 22.09
C ALA A 52 -3.97 16.84 21.11
N GLY A 53 -5.21 16.34 21.30
CA GLY A 53 -5.83 15.37 20.41
C GLY A 53 -6.06 15.92 19.00
N THR A 54 -6.48 17.18 18.88
CA THR A 54 -6.62 17.83 17.57
C THR A 54 -5.28 18.02 16.90
N LEU A 55 -4.25 18.47 17.62
CA LEU A 55 -2.89 18.59 17.09
C LEU A 55 -2.35 17.23 16.61
N LEU A 56 -2.50 16.19 17.41
CA LEU A 56 -2.12 14.83 17.04
C LEU A 56 -2.91 14.33 15.82
N TYR A 57 -4.22 14.64 15.74
CA TYR A 57 -5.00 14.29 14.56
C TYR A 57 -4.50 15.00 13.30
N VAL A 58 -4.21 16.29 13.36
CA VAL A 58 -3.68 17.05 12.22
C VAL A 58 -2.33 16.51 11.78
N LEU A 59 -1.46 16.19 12.72
CA LEU A 59 -0.11 15.69 12.43
C LEU A 59 -0.07 14.24 11.94
N ALA A 60 -0.89 13.36 12.52
CA ALA A 60 -0.81 11.93 12.30
C ALA A 60 -2.07 11.31 11.67
N GLY A 61 -3.25 11.86 11.94
CA GLY A 61 -4.55 11.33 11.50
C GLY A 61 -5.10 11.97 10.24
N TYR A 62 -4.74 13.22 9.96
CA TYR A 62 -5.28 13.96 8.82
C TYR A 62 -4.83 13.34 7.50
N ARG A 63 -5.79 12.87 6.72
CA ARG A 63 -5.55 12.32 5.37
C ARG A 63 -6.04 13.31 4.32
N ARG A 64 -5.19 13.65 3.37
CA ARG A 64 -5.64 14.35 2.16
C ARG A 64 -6.61 13.44 1.41
N ALA A 65 -7.75 13.98 1.00
CA ALA A 65 -8.65 13.27 0.10
C ALA A 65 -7.89 13.00 -1.20
N VAL A 66 -7.78 11.75 -1.58
CA VAL A 66 -7.35 11.40 -2.93
C VAL A 66 -8.56 11.67 -3.82
N PRO A 67 -8.45 12.50 -4.87
CA PRO A 67 -9.53 12.68 -5.83
C PRO A 67 -10.02 11.32 -6.31
N ALA A 68 -11.33 11.12 -6.38
CA ALA A 68 -11.88 9.95 -7.06
C ALA A 68 -11.41 9.99 -8.51
N ALA A 69 -11.00 8.85 -9.08
CA ALA A 69 -10.77 8.77 -10.51
C ALA A 69 -12.05 9.19 -11.25
N GLU A 70 -11.91 9.94 -12.33
CA GLU A 70 -13.04 10.30 -13.17
C GLU A 70 -13.78 9.03 -13.61
N PRO A 71 -15.12 8.98 -13.45
CA PRO A 71 -15.87 7.80 -13.84
C PRO A 71 -15.75 7.61 -15.35
N TYR A 72 -15.24 6.46 -15.76
CA TYR A 72 -15.17 6.11 -17.18
C TYR A 72 -16.50 5.46 -17.58
N ASP A 73 -17.17 6.02 -18.60
CA ASP A 73 -18.37 5.42 -19.19
C ASP A 73 -17.93 4.36 -20.23
N CYS A 74 -18.23 3.10 -19.97
CA CYS A 74 -18.02 2.03 -20.93
C CYS A 74 -19.35 1.35 -21.29
N ARG A 75 -19.50 1.03 -22.60
CA ARG A 75 -20.60 0.22 -23.12
C ARG A 75 -20.21 -1.26 -22.98
N GLY A 76 -20.34 -1.82 -21.81
CA GLY A 76 -20.03 -3.20 -21.52
C GLY A 76 -21.12 -3.81 -20.62
N ASP A 77 -20.91 -5.06 -20.20
CA ASP A 77 -21.78 -5.68 -19.21
C ASP A 77 -21.66 -4.98 -17.83
N ALA A 78 -22.50 -5.39 -16.88
CA ALA A 78 -22.53 -4.75 -15.56
C ALA A 78 -21.18 -4.81 -14.83
N VAL A 79 -20.41 -5.88 -15.01
CA VAL A 79 -19.10 -6.07 -14.39
C VAL A 79 -18.07 -5.13 -15.03
N GLU A 80 -18.03 -5.07 -16.34
CA GLU A 80 -17.16 -4.16 -17.08
C GLU A 80 -17.42 -2.70 -16.70
N GLN A 81 -18.70 -2.30 -16.58
CA GLN A 81 -19.07 -0.96 -16.15
C GLN A 81 -18.62 -0.64 -14.72
N ILE A 82 -18.79 -1.57 -13.77
CA ILE A 82 -18.34 -1.41 -12.40
C ILE A 82 -16.81 -1.25 -12.36
N VAL A 83 -16.08 -2.10 -13.06
CA VAL A 83 -14.61 -2.05 -13.13
C VAL A 83 -14.13 -0.76 -13.78
N ALA A 84 -14.72 -0.39 -14.93
CA ALA A 84 -14.35 0.84 -15.65
C ALA A 84 -14.59 2.09 -14.81
N ARG A 85 -15.73 2.19 -14.13
CA ARG A 85 -16.05 3.31 -13.23
C ARG A 85 -15.15 3.33 -11.99
N GLY A 86 -14.83 2.15 -11.42
CA GLY A 86 -13.98 2.03 -10.25
C GLY A 86 -12.49 2.30 -10.50
N CYS A 87 -11.99 1.90 -11.66
CA CYS A 87 -10.57 1.97 -12.03
C CYS A 87 -10.24 3.12 -13.00
N GLY A 88 -11.24 3.74 -13.63
CA GLY A 88 -11.04 4.78 -14.65
C GLY A 88 -10.33 4.26 -15.91
N THR A 89 -10.46 2.96 -16.22
CA THR A 89 -9.77 2.30 -17.34
C THR A 89 -10.75 1.50 -18.19
N ARG A 90 -10.45 1.40 -19.49
CA ARG A 90 -11.21 0.52 -20.40
C ARG A 90 -10.79 -0.93 -20.24
N PRO A 91 -11.74 -1.89 -20.25
CA PRO A 91 -11.41 -3.29 -20.45
C PRO A 91 -10.63 -3.48 -21.75
N ALA A 92 -9.53 -4.20 -21.70
CA ALA A 92 -8.76 -4.54 -22.89
C ALA A 92 -9.29 -5.86 -23.47
N PRO A 93 -9.68 -5.94 -24.74
CA PRO A 93 -10.09 -7.19 -25.39
C PRO A 93 -8.87 -8.05 -25.74
N ARG A 94 -9.11 -9.32 -26.02
CA ARG A 94 -8.09 -10.28 -26.52
C ARG A 94 -6.98 -10.58 -25.52
N ASN A 95 -7.32 -10.70 -24.24
CA ASN A 95 -6.38 -11.21 -23.22
C ASN A 95 -6.44 -12.73 -23.18
N SER A 96 -5.30 -13.37 -22.93
CA SER A 96 -5.22 -14.77 -22.53
C SER A 96 -4.79 -14.84 -21.06
N VAL A 97 -5.38 -15.77 -20.31
CA VAL A 97 -5.05 -15.98 -18.89
C VAL A 97 -4.59 -17.43 -18.71
N SER A 98 -3.47 -17.59 -18.02
CA SER A 98 -2.93 -18.91 -17.63
C SER A 98 -2.84 -18.99 -16.12
N LEU A 99 -3.39 -20.04 -15.53
CA LEU A 99 -3.33 -20.27 -14.09
C LEU A 99 -2.01 -20.98 -13.72
N LEU A 100 -1.29 -20.45 -12.73
CA LEU A 100 -0.04 -20.99 -12.21
C LEU A 100 -0.28 -21.52 -10.80
N HIS A 101 -0.40 -22.84 -10.65
CA HIS A 101 -0.92 -23.50 -9.45
C HIS A 101 0.03 -23.55 -8.24
N ASN A 102 1.32 -23.25 -8.41
CA ASN A 102 2.29 -23.34 -7.30
C ASN A 102 3.48 -22.40 -7.50
N GLY A 103 4.29 -22.26 -6.45
CA GLY A 103 5.46 -21.38 -6.47
C GLY A 103 6.49 -21.77 -7.53
N SER A 104 6.72 -23.06 -7.77
CA SER A 104 7.69 -23.51 -8.78
C SER A 104 7.29 -23.05 -10.19
N ASN A 105 6.04 -23.29 -10.59
CA ASN A 105 5.52 -22.87 -11.88
C ASN A 105 5.50 -21.33 -11.99
N ALA A 106 5.06 -20.65 -10.92
CA ALA A 106 5.01 -19.20 -10.89
C ALA A 106 6.39 -18.56 -11.04
N PHE A 107 7.40 -19.02 -10.29
CA PHE A 107 8.75 -18.46 -10.40
C PHE A 107 9.43 -18.82 -11.70
N THR A 108 9.21 -20.02 -12.24
CA THR A 108 9.74 -20.39 -13.56
C THR A 108 9.19 -19.47 -14.64
N ALA A 109 7.87 -19.28 -14.68
CA ALA A 109 7.24 -18.39 -15.65
C ALA A 109 7.65 -16.93 -15.45
N LEU A 110 7.68 -16.44 -14.20
CA LEU A 110 8.10 -15.09 -13.87
C LEU A 110 9.55 -14.82 -14.29
N ILE A 111 10.48 -15.69 -13.92
CA ILE A 111 11.89 -15.55 -14.27
C ILE A 111 12.07 -15.54 -15.80
N ALA A 112 11.39 -16.43 -16.51
CA ALA A 112 11.40 -16.44 -17.98
C ALA A 112 10.88 -15.10 -18.55
N ALA A 113 9.75 -14.59 -18.08
CA ALA A 113 9.19 -13.31 -18.54
C ALA A 113 10.14 -12.13 -18.26
N LEU A 114 10.75 -12.07 -17.07
CA LEU A 114 11.75 -11.05 -16.74
C LEU A 114 12.99 -11.13 -17.64
N GLN A 115 13.44 -12.35 -17.98
CA GLN A 115 14.58 -12.57 -18.88
C GLN A 115 14.27 -12.19 -20.33
N HIS A 116 13.03 -12.36 -20.77
CA HIS A 116 12.60 -12.01 -22.15
C HIS A 116 12.14 -10.54 -22.29
N ALA A 117 11.99 -9.81 -21.21
CA ALA A 117 11.64 -8.39 -21.27
C ALA A 117 12.65 -7.59 -22.11
N VAL A 118 12.17 -6.71 -22.99
CA VAL A 118 12.98 -5.92 -23.92
C VAL A 118 12.79 -4.40 -23.79
N ARG A 119 11.76 -3.94 -23.07
CA ARG A 119 11.44 -2.51 -22.90
C ARG A 119 11.35 -2.09 -21.46
N SER A 120 10.52 -2.76 -20.67
CA SER A 120 10.23 -2.33 -19.30
C SER A 120 9.87 -3.50 -18.38
N ILE A 121 10.20 -3.34 -17.10
CA ILE A 121 9.79 -4.23 -16.01
C ILE A 121 9.26 -3.36 -14.88
N HIS A 122 7.97 -3.51 -14.55
CA HIS A 122 7.33 -2.85 -13.43
C HIS A 122 6.87 -3.90 -12.42
N MET A 123 7.30 -3.74 -11.17
CA MET A 123 7.03 -4.69 -10.10
C MET A 123 6.47 -3.97 -8.87
N GLU A 124 5.44 -4.56 -8.27
CA GLU A 124 4.85 -4.12 -7.01
C GLU A 124 4.66 -5.34 -6.11
N TYR A 125 5.38 -5.39 -4.98
CA TYR A 125 5.37 -6.54 -4.08
C TYR A 125 5.21 -6.17 -2.62
N TYR A 126 4.47 -7.00 -1.90
CA TYR A 126 4.41 -6.89 -0.44
C TYR A 126 5.72 -7.38 0.21
N ILE A 127 6.17 -8.59 -0.13
CA ILE A 127 7.39 -9.14 0.42
C ILE A 127 8.39 -9.42 -0.71
N ILE A 128 9.58 -8.84 -0.57
CA ILE A 128 10.78 -9.23 -1.29
C ILE A 128 11.83 -9.57 -0.22
N ARG A 129 12.34 -10.80 -0.22
CA ARG A 129 13.39 -11.24 0.69
C ARG A 129 14.75 -11.30 -0.02
N ASP A 130 15.81 -11.08 0.74
CA ASP A 130 17.19 -11.28 0.27
C ASP A 130 17.60 -12.73 0.46
N ASP A 131 16.87 -13.64 -0.17
CA ASP A 131 17.15 -15.06 -0.24
C ASP A 131 17.50 -15.51 -1.67
N ARG A 132 17.62 -16.80 -1.91
CA ARG A 132 17.98 -17.33 -3.23
C ARG A 132 17.09 -16.78 -4.36
N ILE A 133 15.77 -16.79 -4.18
CA ILE A 133 14.84 -16.31 -5.21
C ILE A 133 14.91 -14.79 -5.36
N GLY A 134 14.89 -14.06 -4.25
CA GLY A 134 15.00 -12.60 -4.29
C GLY A 134 16.29 -12.12 -4.93
N ARG A 135 17.41 -12.76 -4.62
CA ARG A 135 18.71 -12.45 -5.26
C ARG A 135 18.72 -12.79 -6.75
N THR A 136 18.17 -13.94 -7.15
CA THR A 136 18.05 -14.30 -8.58
C THR A 136 17.25 -13.24 -9.34
N ILE A 137 16.11 -12.82 -8.81
CA ILE A 137 15.28 -11.77 -9.44
C ILE A 137 16.05 -10.45 -9.45
N ALA A 138 16.67 -10.03 -8.34
CA ALA A 138 17.46 -8.80 -8.28
C ALA A 138 18.58 -8.77 -9.33
N GLU A 139 19.30 -9.87 -9.53
CA GLU A 139 20.36 -9.96 -10.57
C GLU A 139 19.77 -9.81 -11.98
N ILE A 140 18.60 -10.37 -12.26
CA ILE A 140 17.93 -10.18 -13.55
C ILE A 140 17.56 -8.70 -13.74
N LEU A 141 16.95 -8.06 -12.74
CA LEU A 141 16.58 -6.65 -12.80
C LEU A 141 17.80 -5.75 -13.02
N ILE A 142 18.91 -6.03 -12.32
CA ILE A 142 20.20 -5.33 -12.47
C ILE A 142 20.72 -5.45 -13.91
N ARG A 143 20.75 -6.67 -14.45
CA ARG A 143 21.21 -6.87 -15.85
C ARG A 143 20.33 -6.15 -16.85
N LYS A 144 18.99 -6.19 -16.66
CA LYS A 144 18.04 -5.54 -17.56
C LYS A 144 18.15 -4.01 -17.49
N ALA A 145 18.30 -3.44 -16.30
CA ALA A 145 18.51 -2.00 -16.15
C ALA A 145 19.82 -1.54 -16.79
N ARG A 146 20.93 -2.30 -16.61
CA ARG A 146 22.20 -2.03 -17.29
C ARG A 146 22.12 -2.14 -18.81
N ALA A 147 21.23 -2.98 -19.32
CA ALA A 147 20.94 -3.07 -20.74
C ALA A 147 20.01 -1.96 -21.27
N GLY A 148 19.67 -0.99 -20.43
CA GLY A 148 18.86 0.18 -20.82
C GLY A 148 17.36 0.02 -20.68
N LEU A 149 16.84 -1.08 -20.11
CA LEU A 149 15.39 -1.24 -19.88
C LEU A 149 14.94 -0.35 -18.73
N GLU A 150 13.72 0.14 -18.83
CA GLU A 150 13.06 0.81 -17.71
C GLU A 150 12.65 -0.20 -16.65
N VAL A 151 13.31 -0.20 -15.49
CA VAL A 151 13.01 -1.11 -14.38
C VAL A 151 12.55 -0.31 -13.17
N ARG A 152 11.30 -0.56 -12.74
CA ARG A 152 10.70 0.06 -11.54
C ARG A 152 10.23 -1.01 -10.57
N VAL A 153 10.57 -0.85 -9.29
CA VAL A 153 10.19 -1.77 -8.22
C VAL A 153 9.61 -0.98 -7.05
N ILE A 154 8.35 -1.27 -6.71
CA ILE A 154 7.73 -0.81 -5.47
C ILE A 154 7.68 -2.00 -4.52
N TYR A 155 8.12 -1.82 -3.30
CA TYR A 155 8.06 -2.83 -2.25
C TYR A 155 7.49 -2.26 -0.96
N ASP A 156 6.73 -3.05 -0.20
CA ASP A 156 6.24 -2.63 1.11
C ASP A 156 7.39 -2.58 2.11
N ALA A 157 7.54 -1.47 2.82
CA ALA A 157 8.68 -1.26 3.72
C ALA A 157 8.70 -2.23 4.91
N VAL A 158 7.53 -2.65 5.41
CA VAL A 158 7.43 -3.59 6.53
C VAL A 158 7.47 -5.03 6.02
N GLY A 159 6.71 -5.36 4.97
CA GLY A 159 6.74 -6.70 4.38
C GLY A 159 8.13 -7.09 3.89
N SER A 160 8.86 -6.14 3.33
CA SER A 160 10.20 -6.36 2.77
C SER A 160 11.34 -5.92 3.71
N TRP A 161 11.15 -5.88 5.03
CA TRP A 161 12.14 -5.44 6.00
C TRP A 161 13.45 -6.26 5.98
N ARG A 162 13.40 -7.49 5.44
CA ARG A 162 14.56 -8.37 5.23
C ARG A 162 15.25 -8.20 3.88
N LEU A 163 14.78 -7.30 3.02
CA LEU A 163 15.50 -6.93 1.80
C LEU A 163 16.72 -6.09 2.17
N SER A 164 17.92 -6.57 1.83
CA SER A 164 19.14 -5.93 2.28
C SER A 164 19.38 -4.58 1.62
N ARG A 165 19.95 -3.65 2.38
CA ARG A 165 20.37 -2.35 1.85
C ARG A 165 21.44 -2.48 0.77
N THR A 166 22.25 -3.53 0.84
CA THR A 166 23.27 -3.83 -0.18
C THR A 166 22.63 -4.19 -1.51
N THR A 167 21.61 -5.07 -1.50
CA THR A 167 20.86 -5.43 -2.72
C THR A 167 20.15 -4.21 -3.30
N LEU A 168 19.49 -3.40 -2.47
CA LEU A 168 18.85 -2.17 -2.92
C LEU A 168 19.84 -1.19 -3.54
N ARG A 169 21.02 -1.00 -2.94
CA ARG A 169 22.07 -0.14 -3.48
C ARG A 169 22.55 -0.65 -4.83
N ARG A 170 22.87 -1.93 -4.95
CA ARG A 170 23.28 -2.55 -6.22
C ARG A 170 22.24 -2.37 -7.33
N MET A 171 20.94 -2.51 -6.98
CA MET A 171 19.84 -2.27 -7.93
C MET A 171 19.82 -0.79 -8.36
N HIS A 172 19.93 0.13 -7.42
CA HIS A 172 19.95 1.57 -7.69
C HIS A 172 21.15 1.96 -8.57
N ASP A 173 22.35 1.48 -8.24
CA ASP A 173 23.59 1.76 -8.99
C ASP A 173 23.55 1.21 -10.44
N ALA A 174 22.70 0.20 -10.66
CA ALA A 174 22.44 -0.34 -11.99
C ALA A 174 21.33 0.40 -12.78
N GLY A 175 20.69 1.41 -12.17
CA GLY A 175 19.60 2.18 -12.80
C GLY A 175 18.19 1.67 -12.50
N VAL A 176 18.02 0.67 -11.61
CA VAL A 176 16.69 0.24 -11.16
C VAL A 176 16.09 1.32 -10.26
N ARG A 177 14.90 1.82 -10.61
CA ARG A 177 14.16 2.75 -9.77
C ARG A 177 13.39 2.00 -8.69
N THR A 178 13.78 2.14 -7.44
CA THR A 178 13.12 1.47 -6.30
C THR A 178 12.38 2.48 -5.43
N ALA A 179 11.20 2.10 -4.92
CA ALA A 179 10.44 2.90 -3.96
C ALA A 179 9.87 2.03 -2.85
N ALA A 180 10.09 2.43 -1.60
CA ALA A 180 9.47 1.79 -0.44
C ALA A 180 8.06 2.37 -0.23
N PHE A 181 7.05 1.50 -0.24
CA PHE A 181 5.68 1.89 0.09
C PHE A 181 5.53 2.06 1.60
N GLU A 182 5.02 3.21 2.04
CA GLU A 182 4.79 3.60 3.44
C GLU A 182 5.97 3.26 4.37
N PRO A 183 7.14 3.88 4.18
CA PRO A 183 8.30 3.67 5.03
C PRO A 183 7.99 4.13 6.46
N VAL A 184 8.32 3.27 7.42
CA VAL A 184 8.18 3.58 8.85
C VAL A 184 9.31 4.50 9.26
N ARG A 185 8.99 5.74 9.66
CA ARG A 185 9.96 6.74 10.10
C ARG A 185 9.58 7.25 11.48
N PHE A 186 10.55 7.31 12.40
CA PHE A 186 10.37 7.99 13.68
C PHE A 186 10.13 9.49 13.46
N PRO A 187 9.19 10.14 14.22
CA PRO A 187 8.28 9.63 15.24
C PRO A 187 6.89 9.20 14.72
N TRP A 188 6.67 9.09 13.42
CA TRP A 188 5.37 8.94 12.77
C TRP A 188 4.92 7.46 12.62
N PHE A 189 5.05 6.66 13.69
CA PHE A 189 4.77 5.23 13.64
C PHE A 189 3.31 4.85 13.41
N THR A 190 2.35 5.69 13.86
CA THR A 190 1.04 5.17 14.26
C THR A 190 0.06 4.91 13.12
N THR A 191 0.03 5.71 12.06
CA THR A 191 -1.00 5.56 11.02
C THR A 191 -0.50 4.84 9.76
N ARG A 192 0.81 4.79 9.54
CA ARG A 192 1.41 4.20 8.35
C ARG A 192 1.77 2.72 8.51
N VAL A 193 1.91 2.24 9.76
CA VAL A 193 2.23 0.83 10.04
C VAL A 193 1.08 -0.10 9.66
N SER A 194 -0.17 0.32 9.80
CA SER A 194 -1.35 -0.47 9.44
C SER A 194 -1.71 -0.42 7.95
N ARG A 195 -1.19 0.57 7.20
CA ARG A 195 -1.42 0.68 5.76
C ARG A 195 -0.32 -0.07 5.03
N ARG A 196 -0.62 -1.29 4.61
CA ARG A 196 0.32 -2.12 3.85
C ARG A 196 -0.18 -2.36 2.44
N ASN A 197 0.76 -2.46 1.52
CA ASN A 197 0.48 -2.79 0.14
C ASN A 197 0.65 -4.29 -0.06
N HIS A 198 -0.45 -5.03 -0.03
CA HIS A 198 -0.43 -6.49 -0.14
C HIS A 198 -0.49 -7.00 -1.60
N ARG A 199 -0.27 -6.14 -2.58
CA ARG A 199 -0.26 -6.51 -4.00
C ARG A 199 1.00 -7.27 -4.36
N LYS A 200 0.88 -8.18 -5.33
CA LYS A 200 1.97 -8.88 -5.99
C LYS A 200 1.68 -8.79 -7.48
N ILE A 201 2.32 -7.84 -8.13
CA ILE A 201 2.08 -7.51 -9.54
C ILE A 201 3.43 -7.38 -10.23
N VAL A 202 3.56 -8.01 -11.39
CA VAL A 202 4.66 -7.76 -12.32
C VAL A 202 4.08 -7.50 -13.69
N VAL A 203 4.58 -6.49 -14.37
CA VAL A 203 4.24 -6.22 -15.77
C VAL A 203 5.53 -6.10 -16.55
N THR A 204 5.69 -6.89 -17.60
CA THR A 204 6.81 -6.82 -18.54
C THR A 204 6.34 -6.30 -19.88
N ASP A 205 7.03 -5.28 -20.39
CA ASP A 205 6.81 -4.65 -21.70
C ASP A 205 5.39 -4.10 -21.94
N GLY A 206 4.57 -3.99 -20.88
CA GLY A 206 3.15 -3.64 -20.96
C GLY A 206 2.28 -4.74 -21.62
N ARG A 207 2.79 -5.97 -21.74
CA ARG A 207 2.14 -7.08 -22.49
C ARG A 207 1.87 -8.31 -21.63
N VAL A 208 2.77 -8.66 -20.74
CA VAL A 208 2.61 -9.82 -19.85
C VAL A 208 2.50 -9.34 -18.43
N ALA A 209 1.44 -9.75 -17.73
CA ALA A 209 1.20 -9.40 -16.35
C ALA A 209 1.10 -10.67 -15.48
N PHE A 210 1.73 -10.62 -14.31
CA PHE A 210 1.57 -11.61 -13.24
C PHE A 210 0.84 -10.96 -12.08
N LEU A 211 -0.20 -11.64 -11.60
CA LEU A 211 -1.03 -11.24 -10.48
C LEU A 211 -1.25 -12.47 -9.59
N GLY A 212 -1.21 -12.32 -8.28
CA GLY A 212 -1.49 -13.48 -7.41
C GLY A 212 -1.13 -13.29 -5.94
N GLY A 213 -1.08 -14.40 -5.20
CA GLY A 213 -0.79 -14.45 -3.78
C GLY A 213 0.71 -14.64 -3.43
N ILE A 214 1.55 -15.08 -4.37
CA ILE A 214 2.93 -15.48 -4.15
C ILE A 214 3.86 -14.27 -4.00
N ASN A 215 4.56 -14.16 -2.87
CA ASN A 215 5.61 -13.16 -2.66
C ASN A 215 6.98 -13.65 -3.16
N ILE A 216 7.95 -12.74 -3.29
CA ILE A 216 9.32 -13.09 -3.66
C ILE A 216 10.07 -13.56 -2.43
N ALA A 217 9.95 -14.86 -2.15
CA ALA A 217 10.66 -15.52 -1.06
C ALA A 217 10.77 -17.04 -1.31
N LYS A 218 11.87 -17.64 -0.87
CA LYS A 218 12.18 -19.05 -1.13
C LYS A 218 11.14 -20.03 -0.56
N TYR A 219 10.47 -19.69 0.53
CA TYR A 219 9.51 -20.58 1.18
C TYR A 219 8.24 -20.83 0.33
N TYR A 220 7.95 -19.99 -0.65
CA TYR A 220 6.90 -20.27 -1.65
C TYR A 220 7.33 -21.35 -2.66
N LEU A 221 8.63 -21.62 -2.79
CA LEU A 221 9.18 -22.64 -3.66
C LEU A 221 9.37 -23.97 -2.93
N ASP A 222 10.02 -23.91 -1.77
CA ASP A 222 10.51 -25.09 -1.02
C ASP A 222 9.52 -25.52 0.07
N GLY A 223 8.51 -24.69 0.41
CA GLY A 223 7.71 -24.77 1.62
C GLY A 223 8.40 -24.11 2.82
N ASP A 224 7.67 -23.98 3.92
CA ASP A 224 8.20 -23.59 5.22
C ASP A 224 8.12 -24.77 6.20
N TYR A 225 8.27 -24.52 7.51
CA TYR A 225 8.14 -25.53 8.57
C TYR A 225 6.78 -26.24 8.62
N MET A 226 5.75 -25.67 7.97
CA MET A 226 4.38 -26.18 7.92
C MET A 226 4.10 -26.99 6.66
N GLY A 227 5.02 -27.11 5.71
CA GLY A 227 4.88 -27.85 4.47
C GLY A 227 5.02 -27.01 3.19
N LYS A 228 4.73 -27.63 2.03
CA LYS A 228 4.76 -26.93 0.76
C LYS A 228 3.58 -25.97 0.66
N TRP A 229 3.87 -24.71 0.46
CA TRP A 229 2.83 -23.71 0.21
C TRP A 229 2.13 -23.99 -1.13
N ARG A 230 0.82 -24.09 -1.10
CA ARG A 230 -0.04 -24.20 -2.27
C ARG A 230 -1.08 -23.07 -2.22
N ASP A 231 -1.41 -22.48 -3.35
CA ASP A 231 -2.62 -21.70 -3.49
C ASP A 231 -3.79 -22.70 -3.50
N GLU A 232 -4.41 -22.91 -2.35
CA GLU A 232 -5.67 -23.64 -2.27
C GLU A 232 -6.78 -22.62 -2.60
N HIS A 233 -7.34 -22.74 -3.77
CA HIS A 233 -8.57 -22.08 -4.21
C HIS A 233 -9.64 -23.11 -4.45
#